data_bc59c36c44ef65f0f2ed92340d82982c
#
_entry.id   bc59c36c44ef65f0f2ed92340d82982c
#
_cell.length_a   1.000
_cell.length_b   1.000
_cell.length_c   1.000
_cell.angle_alpha   90.00
_cell.angle_beta   90.00
_cell.angle_gamma   90.00
#
_symmetry.space_group_name_H-M   'P 1'
#
loop_
_entity.id
_entity.type
_entity.pdbx_description
1 polymer ?
#
loop_
_entity_poly.entity_id
_entity_poly.type
_entity_poly.pdbx_seq_one_letter_code
_entity_poly.pdbx_strand_id
1 'polypeptide(L)'
;MSALSDCLGNSIVALMAGVTPETVSRWSHGQASNPKPDSERRLRDAYRIFNDLTKFDSPHTVRAWFIGSNPYLGESSPAELIASGDTRAVLAAARAFRDLG
;
A
#
# COMPACT_ATOMS: atom_id res chain seq x y z
N MET A 1 6.89 9.32 -3.23
CA MET A 1 6.06 8.49 -4.12
C MET A 1 6.85 7.48 -4.93
N SER A 2 8.00 7.86 -5.44
CA SER A 2 8.80 6.95 -6.29
C SER A 2 9.14 5.63 -5.61
N ALA A 3 9.56 5.66 -4.35
CA ALA A 3 9.92 4.44 -3.63
C ALA A 3 8.74 3.46 -3.53
N LEU A 4 7.56 3.97 -3.21
CA LEU A 4 6.37 3.12 -3.08
C LEU A 4 5.92 2.59 -4.45
N SER A 5 5.98 3.44 -5.48
CA SER A 5 5.65 3.02 -6.85
C SER A 5 6.61 1.96 -7.36
N ASP A 6 7.90 2.09 -7.03
CA ASP A 6 8.91 1.09 -7.42
C ASP A 6 8.65 -0.25 -6.74
N CYS A 7 8.15 -0.23 -5.51
CA CYS A 7 7.89 -1.44 -4.73
C CYS A 7 6.57 -2.10 -5.09
N LEU A 8 5.50 -1.32 -5.23
CA LEU A 8 4.14 -1.84 -5.39
C LEU A 8 3.56 -1.65 -6.80
N GLY A 9 4.15 -0.76 -7.58
CA GLY A 9 3.65 -0.42 -8.91
C GLY A 9 2.62 0.70 -8.85
N ASN A 10 2.52 1.44 -9.97
CA ASN A 10 1.65 2.61 -10.04
C ASN A 10 0.16 2.26 -9.87
N SER A 11 -0.27 1.09 -10.36
CA SER A 11 -1.68 0.69 -10.25
C SER A 11 -2.12 0.50 -8.81
N ILE A 12 -1.28 -0.14 -7.99
CA ILE A 12 -1.60 -0.37 -6.59
C ILE A 12 -1.54 0.93 -5.80
N VAL A 13 -0.53 1.76 -6.06
CA VAL A 13 -0.43 3.08 -5.41
C VAL A 13 -1.65 3.92 -5.77
N ALA A 14 -2.08 3.90 -7.04
CA ALA A 14 -3.25 4.64 -7.49
C ALA A 14 -4.52 4.17 -6.79
N LEU A 15 -4.68 2.86 -6.64
CA LEU A 15 -5.82 2.29 -5.93
C LEU A 15 -5.88 2.82 -4.49
N MET A 16 -4.77 2.73 -3.78
CA MET A 16 -4.71 3.17 -2.38
C MET A 16 -4.93 4.67 -2.22
N ALA A 17 -4.44 5.45 -3.17
CA ALA A 17 -4.58 6.90 -3.13
C ALA A 17 -5.94 7.39 -3.64
N GLY A 18 -6.68 6.55 -4.35
CA GLY A 18 -7.96 6.92 -4.95
C GLY A 18 -7.81 7.80 -6.19
N VAL A 19 -6.75 7.58 -6.97
CA VAL A 19 -6.47 8.34 -8.20
C VAL A 19 -6.13 7.38 -9.33
N THR A 20 -5.84 7.93 -10.51
CA THR A 20 -5.44 7.12 -11.66
C THR A 20 -3.93 6.84 -11.64
N PRO A 21 -3.47 5.76 -12.29
CA PRO A 21 -2.04 5.49 -12.42
C PRO A 21 -1.27 6.62 -13.09
N GLU A 22 -1.90 7.34 -14.05
CA GLU A 22 -1.27 8.49 -14.70
C GLU A 22 -0.98 9.60 -13.69
N THR A 23 -1.88 9.82 -12.73
CA THR A 23 -1.66 10.82 -11.68
C THR A 23 -0.48 10.43 -10.81
N VAL A 24 -0.35 9.15 -10.45
CA VAL A 24 0.80 8.65 -9.68
C VAL A 24 2.09 8.88 -10.46
N SER A 25 2.08 8.58 -11.77
CA SER A 25 3.24 8.80 -12.62
C SER A 25 3.66 10.27 -12.62
N ARG A 26 2.67 11.18 -12.73
CA ARG A 26 2.95 12.63 -12.70
C ARG A 26 3.55 13.07 -11.36
N TRP A 27 3.07 12.52 -10.26
CA TRP A 27 3.67 12.82 -8.94
C TRP A 27 5.13 12.40 -8.89
N SER A 28 5.44 11.22 -9.42
CA SER A 28 6.81 10.69 -9.44
C SER A 28 7.74 11.56 -10.27
N HIS A 29 7.21 12.23 -11.29
CA HIS A 29 7.99 13.12 -12.14
C HIS A 29 7.90 14.59 -11.73
N GLY A 30 7.22 14.89 -10.64
CA GLY A 30 7.07 16.26 -10.16
C GLY A 30 6.22 17.15 -11.05
N GLN A 31 5.35 16.57 -11.87
CA GLN A 31 4.56 17.29 -12.87
C GLN A 31 3.15 17.64 -12.41
N ALA A 32 2.77 17.24 -11.21
CA ALA A 32 1.42 17.45 -10.71
C ALA A 32 1.47 17.99 -9.29
N SER A 33 0.31 18.47 -8.83
CA SER A 33 0.12 18.88 -7.45
C SER A 33 0.39 17.71 -6.51
N ASN A 34 0.70 18.01 -5.26
CA ASN A 34 0.88 17.01 -4.23
C ASN A 34 -0.43 16.24 -4.01
N PRO A 35 -0.35 14.99 -3.52
CA PRO A 35 -1.56 14.25 -3.16
C PRO A 35 -2.39 15.01 -2.13
N LYS A 36 -3.71 14.78 -2.16
CA LYS A 36 -4.58 15.32 -1.11
C LYS A 36 -4.18 14.74 0.25
N PRO A 37 -4.46 15.44 1.36
CA PRO A 37 -4.03 14.99 2.69
C PRO A 37 -4.45 13.56 3.03
N ASP A 38 -5.68 13.16 2.69
CA ASP A 38 -6.13 11.79 2.96
C ASP A 38 -5.38 10.76 2.12
N SER A 39 -5.14 11.07 0.85
CA SER A 39 -4.36 10.20 -0.04
C SER A 39 -2.93 10.07 0.47
N GLU A 40 -2.33 11.18 0.86
CA GLU A 40 -0.96 11.19 1.39
C GLU A 40 -0.86 10.32 2.65
N ARG A 41 -1.84 10.43 3.56
CA ARG A 41 -1.86 9.64 4.79
C ARG A 41 -1.93 8.14 4.47
N ARG A 42 -2.82 7.74 3.56
CA ARG A 42 -2.95 6.34 3.17
C ARG A 42 -1.65 5.81 2.55
N LEU A 43 -1.01 6.59 1.70
CA LEU A 43 0.25 6.18 1.07
C LEU A 43 1.39 6.11 2.08
N ARG A 44 1.43 7.04 3.03
CA ARG A 44 2.43 7.02 4.10
C ARG A 44 2.29 5.77 4.97
N ASP A 45 1.06 5.43 5.32
CA ASP A 45 0.77 4.23 6.12
C ASP A 45 1.15 2.97 5.35
N ALA A 46 0.82 2.92 4.06
CA ALA A 46 1.18 1.79 3.20
C ALA A 46 2.70 1.61 3.12
N TYR A 47 3.43 2.70 2.96
CA TYR A 47 4.89 2.65 2.87
C TYR A 47 5.49 2.16 4.19
N ARG A 48 4.96 2.63 5.31
CA ARG A 48 5.42 2.23 6.62
C ARG A 48 5.21 0.73 6.84
N ILE A 49 4.02 0.23 6.47
CA ILE A 49 3.71 -1.20 6.58
C ILE A 49 4.63 -2.01 5.66
N PHE A 50 4.83 -1.56 4.43
CA PHE A 50 5.70 -2.24 3.48
C PHE A 50 7.13 -2.35 4.04
N ASN A 51 7.67 -1.25 4.54
CA ASN A 51 9.01 -1.25 5.12
C ASN A 51 9.13 -2.19 6.30
N ASP A 52 8.13 -2.22 7.18
CA ASP A 52 8.15 -3.10 8.34
C ASP A 52 8.15 -4.57 7.92
N LEU A 53 7.30 -4.93 6.96
CA LEU A 53 7.19 -6.33 6.54
C LEU A 53 8.41 -6.81 5.77
N THR A 54 9.10 -5.93 5.05
CA THR A 54 10.31 -6.31 4.32
C THR A 54 11.49 -6.61 5.22
N LYS A 55 11.38 -6.33 6.51
CA LYS A 55 12.37 -6.79 7.49
C LYS A 55 12.22 -8.27 7.80
N PHE A 56 11.07 -8.88 7.47
CA PHE A 56 10.75 -10.27 7.79
C PHE A 56 10.61 -11.13 6.55
N ASP A 57 10.43 -10.53 5.37
CA ASP A 57 10.26 -11.28 4.13
C ASP A 57 10.74 -10.45 2.94
N SER A 58 10.82 -11.07 1.77
CA SER A 58 11.31 -10.38 0.57
C SER A 58 10.30 -9.33 0.10
N PRO A 59 10.77 -8.27 -0.58
CA PRO A 59 9.87 -7.28 -1.17
C PRO A 59 8.84 -7.89 -2.12
N HIS A 60 9.24 -8.92 -2.86
CA HIS A 60 8.34 -9.62 -3.77
C HIS A 60 7.18 -10.28 -3.02
N THR A 61 7.49 -10.96 -1.92
CA THR A 61 6.48 -11.62 -1.09
C THR A 61 5.55 -10.59 -0.43
N VAL A 62 6.12 -9.49 0.07
CA VAL A 62 5.32 -8.44 0.70
C VAL A 62 4.40 -7.78 -0.32
N ARG A 63 4.87 -7.56 -1.54
CA ARG A 63 4.03 -7.03 -2.61
C ARG A 63 2.85 -7.96 -2.88
N ALA A 64 3.10 -9.27 -2.98
CA ALA A 64 2.04 -10.25 -3.19
C ALA A 64 1.01 -10.23 -2.06
N TRP A 65 1.48 -10.03 -0.82
CA TRP A 65 0.60 -9.90 0.33
C TRP A 65 -0.34 -8.69 0.20
N PHE A 66 0.19 -7.55 -0.27
CA PHE A 66 -0.60 -6.32 -0.41
C PHE A 66 -1.74 -6.46 -1.43
N ILE A 67 -1.53 -7.23 -2.49
CA ILE A 67 -2.50 -7.32 -3.59
C ILE A 67 -3.36 -8.58 -3.54
N GLY A 68 -3.03 -9.54 -2.69
CA GLY A 68 -3.77 -10.80 -2.61
C GLY A 68 -4.92 -10.75 -1.62
N SER A 69 -5.89 -11.65 -1.79
CA SER A 69 -6.98 -11.84 -0.82
C SER A 69 -6.42 -12.20 0.54
N ASN A 70 -7.03 -11.69 1.59
CA ASN A 70 -6.55 -11.92 2.94
C ASN A 70 -7.70 -12.36 3.85
N PRO A 71 -7.62 -13.58 4.44
CA PRO A 71 -8.69 -14.09 5.31
C PRO A 71 -8.94 -13.20 6.52
N TYR A 72 -7.92 -12.53 7.04
CA TYR A 72 -8.07 -11.62 8.18
C TYR A 72 -8.84 -10.36 7.80
N LEU A 73 -9.01 -10.10 6.50
CA LEU A 73 -9.66 -8.90 5.99
C LEU A 73 -10.96 -9.22 5.23
N GLY A 74 -11.57 -10.37 5.53
CA GLY A 74 -12.79 -10.79 4.85
C GLY A 74 -12.58 -11.03 3.36
N GLU A 75 -11.42 -11.54 2.99
CA GLU A 75 -11.01 -11.84 1.61
C GLU A 75 -10.69 -10.58 0.78
N SER A 76 -10.74 -9.39 1.38
CA SER A 76 -10.26 -8.18 0.72
C SER A 76 -8.74 -8.15 0.73
N SER A 77 -8.14 -7.43 -0.20
CA SER A 77 -6.69 -7.24 -0.17
C SER A 77 -6.34 -6.10 0.80
N PRO A 78 -5.13 -6.13 1.38
CA PRO A 78 -4.66 -5.01 2.19
C PRO A 78 -4.72 -3.68 1.45
N ALA A 79 -4.36 -3.65 0.17
CA ALA A 79 -4.42 -2.43 -0.63
C ALA A 79 -5.85 -1.88 -0.75
N GLU A 80 -6.83 -2.76 -0.91
CA GLU A 80 -8.24 -2.35 -0.97
C GLU A 80 -8.70 -1.70 0.33
N LEU A 81 -8.31 -2.27 1.47
CA LEU A 81 -8.69 -1.70 2.76
C LEU A 81 -7.99 -0.38 3.04
N ILE A 82 -6.74 -0.22 2.61
CA ILE A 82 -6.06 1.08 2.71
C ILE A 82 -6.82 2.10 1.85
N ALA A 83 -7.24 1.71 0.66
CA ALA A 83 -8.01 2.58 -0.22
C ALA A 83 -9.32 3.04 0.43
N SER A 84 -9.95 2.17 1.22
CA SER A 84 -11.20 2.50 1.92
C SER A 84 -10.97 3.26 3.23
N GLY A 85 -9.72 3.44 3.64
CA GLY A 85 -9.39 4.15 4.86
C GLY A 85 -9.28 3.28 6.11
N ASP A 86 -9.40 1.96 5.96
CA ASP A 86 -9.34 1.03 7.10
C ASP A 86 -7.92 0.51 7.33
N THR A 87 -7.02 1.42 7.64
CA THR A 87 -5.62 1.10 7.88
C THR A 87 -5.45 0.24 9.14
N ARG A 88 -6.31 0.43 10.13
CA ARG A 88 -6.22 -0.33 11.38
C ARG A 88 -6.36 -1.84 11.13
N ALA A 89 -7.30 -2.24 10.28
CA ALA A 89 -7.47 -3.65 9.93
C ALA A 89 -6.23 -4.18 9.22
N VAL A 90 -5.64 -3.38 8.34
CA VAL A 90 -4.42 -3.77 7.62
C VAL A 90 -3.24 -3.93 8.58
N LEU A 91 -3.12 -3.06 9.58
CA LEU A 91 -2.07 -3.18 10.59
C LEU A 91 -2.21 -4.47 11.39
N ALA A 92 -3.43 -4.85 11.75
CA ALA A 92 -3.68 -6.11 12.45
C ALA A 92 -3.30 -7.31 11.57
N ALA A 93 -3.66 -7.28 10.30
CA ALA A 93 -3.30 -8.34 9.35
C ALA A 93 -1.78 -8.42 9.13
N ALA A 94 -1.10 -7.28 9.09
CA ALA A 94 0.35 -7.23 8.95
C ALA A 94 1.04 -7.86 10.16
N ARG A 95 0.50 -7.61 11.36
CA ARG A 95 1.02 -8.22 12.58
C ARG A 95 0.88 -9.74 12.54
N ALA A 96 -0.27 -10.23 12.08
CA ALA A 96 -0.49 -11.66 11.91
C ALA A 96 0.48 -12.26 10.90
N PHE A 97 0.74 -11.55 9.81
CA PHE A 97 1.71 -11.98 8.78
C PHE A 97 3.11 -12.16 9.37
N ARG A 98 3.56 -11.21 10.20
CA ARG A 98 4.88 -11.30 10.85
C ARG A 98 4.93 -12.48 11.82
N ASP A 99 3.87 -12.67 12.60
CA ASP A 99 3.85 -13.69 13.65
C ASP A 99 3.82 -15.10 13.08
N LEU A 100 3.24 -15.26 11.89
CA LEU A 100 3.19 -16.56 11.21
C LEU A 100 4.42 -16.82 10.34
N GLY A 101 5.07 -15.76 9.94
CA GLY A 101 6.26 -15.86 9.12
C GLY A 101 7.50 -16.12 9.92
#